data_2a21f09070181883044ccc1ad948b22a
#
_entry.id   2a21f09070181883044ccc1ad948b22a
#
_cell.length_a   1.000
_cell.length_b   1.000
_cell.length_c   1.000
_cell.angle_alpha   90.00
_cell.angle_beta   90.00
_cell.angle_gamma   90.00
#
_symmetry.space_group_name_H-M   'P 1'
#
loop_
_entity.id
_entity.type
_entity.pdbx_description
1 polymer ?
#
loop_
_entity_poly.entity_id
_entity_poly.type
_entity_poly.pdbx_seq_one_letter_code
_entity_poly.pdbx_strand_id
1 'polypeptide(L)'
;MSKYPEYVHTKSREWFDRALNVIPSGIYGHLGPTEGLFLPLEKWPLISSKAKGTYFWDMDGNKYLDLMCAYGPNVLGYGDPDVDRAAMEQLLSGNCTTAPSYKMVECAEMLVDTVACADWAFFMKNGTDATTFGILTARAATGRKKTLFLKGYYHGNQPWAMKADYPGILPEEVANNIIVPWFDLDALEKAWTESKGDIAALIAQPYDHGNFADNRVATKEYWAAVRKFCTKHGIVLIVDDVRAGFRLDLAGSDHFYGFEADIICFCKALANGYNMSAACGKESLRSAASSLSFTGSYWMSAVPFAACMACIGKMKALDTPSLFRETGKKITDGFQAAAKAHG
;
A
#
# COMPACT_ATOMS: atom_id res chain seq x y z
N MET A 1 -9.03 42.26 -0.26
CA MET A 1 -8.39 41.37 -1.26
C MET A 1 -7.95 40.10 -0.54
N SER A 2 -8.27 38.94 -1.10
CA SER A 2 -7.83 37.66 -0.50
C SER A 2 -6.31 37.62 -0.41
N LYS A 3 -5.78 37.18 0.74
CA LYS A 3 -4.35 36.98 0.99
C LYS A 3 -3.77 35.79 0.19
N TYR A 4 -4.66 34.99 -0.40
CA TYR A 4 -4.32 33.75 -1.10
C TYR A 4 -4.59 33.92 -2.62
N PRO A 5 -3.79 33.28 -3.49
CA PRO A 5 -4.01 33.31 -4.92
C PRO A 5 -5.38 32.68 -5.24
N GLU A 6 -6.13 33.31 -6.13
CA GLU A 6 -7.34 32.74 -6.66
C GLU A 6 -6.95 31.76 -7.79
N TYR A 7 -7.37 30.50 -7.65
CA TYR A 7 -7.09 29.47 -8.64
C TYR A 7 -8.17 29.48 -9.73
N VAL A 8 -7.72 29.47 -10.97
CA VAL A 8 -8.56 29.35 -12.15
C VAL A 8 -8.50 27.89 -12.62
N HIS A 9 -9.62 27.29 -12.97
CA HIS A 9 -9.71 25.87 -13.34
C HIS A 9 -10.34 25.65 -14.74
N THR A 10 -10.26 26.65 -15.64
CA THR A 10 -10.91 26.61 -16.95
C THR A 10 -10.39 25.47 -17.82
N LYS A 11 -9.07 25.38 -18.02
CA LYS A 11 -8.46 24.31 -18.83
C LYS A 11 -8.61 22.94 -18.16
N SER A 12 -8.44 22.86 -16.85
CA SER A 12 -8.64 21.61 -16.09
C SER A 12 -10.06 21.09 -16.30
N ARG A 13 -11.06 21.97 -16.33
CA ARG A 13 -12.44 21.62 -16.60
C ARG A 13 -12.66 21.14 -18.03
N GLU A 14 -12.12 21.86 -19.03
CA GLU A 14 -12.19 21.43 -20.43
C GLU A 14 -11.62 20.03 -20.66
N TRP A 15 -10.47 19.74 -20.04
CA TRP A 15 -9.87 18.41 -20.10
C TRP A 15 -10.71 17.35 -19.40
N PHE A 16 -11.32 17.69 -18.26
CA PHE A 16 -12.21 16.78 -17.56
C PHE A 16 -13.48 16.48 -18.37
N ASP A 17 -14.08 17.47 -18.99
CA ASP A 17 -15.25 17.30 -19.85
C ASP A 17 -14.92 16.40 -21.07
N ARG A 18 -13.71 16.53 -21.63
CA ARG A 18 -13.20 15.60 -22.66
C ARG A 18 -13.04 14.18 -22.10
N ALA A 19 -12.51 14.05 -20.89
CA ALA A 19 -12.32 12.75 -20.24
C ALA A 19 -13.65 12.03 -19.99
N LEU A 20 -14.71 12.74 -19.60
CA LEU A 20 -16.06 12.19 -19.43
C LEU A 20 -16.62 11.50 -20.67
N ASN A 21 -16.18 11.92 -21.88
CA ASN A 21 -16.63 11.31 -23.13
C ASN A 21 -15.95 9.96 -23.44
N VAL A 22 -14.80 9.66 -22.80
CA VAL A 22 -13.96 8.49 -23.16
C VAL A 22 -13.54 7.65 -21.97
N ILE A 23 -13.72 8.13 -20.76
CA ILE A 23 -13.38 7.44 -19.53
C ILE A 23 -14.63 7.41 -18.64
N PRO A 24 -15.11 6.22 -18.20
CA PRO A 24 -16.17 6.15 -17.21
C PRO A 24 -15.83 7.01 -15.99
N SER A 25 -16.72 7.90 -15.54
CA SER A 25 -16.50 8.88 -14.47
C SER A 25 -15.47 9.99 -14.77
N GLY A 26 -14.93 10.09 -15.99
CA GLY A 26 -14.01 11.13 -16.44
C GLY A 26 -12.57 10.97 -16.00
N ILE A 27 -12.33 10.51 -14.81
CA ILE A 27 -11.04 10.10 -14.30
C ILE A 27 -11.20 8.82 -13.48
N TYR A 28 -10.34 8.56 -12.67
CA TYR A 28 -10.18 7.38 -11.87
C TYR A 28 -11.27 7.19 -10.79
N GLY A 29 -11.78 5.98 -10.77
CA GLY A 29 -12.51 5.25 -9.74
C GLY A 29 -13.14 5.98 -8.57
N HIS A 30 -13.12 5.31 -7.45
CA HIS A 30 -13.92 5.62 -6.26
C HIS A 30 -13.45 6.82 -5.41
N LEU A 31 -12.40 7.49 -5.74
CA LEU A 31 -11.93 8.70 -5.04
C LEU A 31 -11.86 9.90 -5.99
N GLY A 32 -12.61 9.82 -7.08
CA GLY A 32 -12.66 10.88 -8.06
C GLY A 32 -13.51 12.07 -7.61
N PRO A 33 -13.32 13.23 -8.22
CA PRO A 33 -14.08 14.43 -7.90
C PRO A 33 -15.58 14.28 -8.16
N THR A 34 -15.98 13.36 -9.03
CA THR A 34 -17.38 13.05 -9.32
C THR A 34 -18.11 12.41 -8.12
N GLU A 35 -17.40 11.91 -7.14
CA GLU A 35 -17.98 11.34 -5.92
C GLU A 35 -18.14 12.37 -4.80
N GLY A 36 -17.79 13.63 -5.03
CA GLY A 36 -18.04 14.74 -4.12
C GLY A 36 -17.34 14.66 -2.77
N LEU A 37 -16.11 14.12 -2.75
CA LEU A 37 -15.50 13.69 -1.50
C LEU A 37 -15.10 14.81 -0.54
N PHE A 38 -14.48 15.88 -0.97
CA PHE A 38 -13.97 16.89 -0.04
C PHE A 38 -14.14 18.32 -0.53
N LEU A 39 -14.15 18.51 -1.83
CA LEU A 39 -14.23 19.80 -2.46
C LEU A 39 -15.29 19.78 -3.55
N PRO A 40 -15.97 20.92 -3.81
CA PRO A 40 -16.77 21.07 -5.01
C PRO A 40 -15.94 20.78 -6.25
N LEU A 41 -16.55 20.18 -7.27
CA LEU A 41 -15.89 19.78 -8.53
C LEU A 41 -15.08 20.92 -9.16
N GLU A 42 -15.60 22.12 -9.13
CA GLU A 42 -14.97 23.34 -9.67
C GLU A 42 -13.76 23.84 -8.85
N LYS A 43 -13.51 23.26 -7.68
CA LYS A 43 -12.36 23.55 -6.82
C LYS A 43 -11.34 22.43 -6.81
N TRP A 44 -11.63 21.33 -7.48
CA TRP A 44 -10.75 20.16 -7.51
C TRP A 44 -9.67 20.32 -8.60
N PRO A 45 -8.40 19.97 -8.34
CA PRO A 45 -7.34 19.92 -9.36
C PRO A 45 -7.52 18.68 -10.25
N LEU A 46 -8.42 18.77 -11.22
CA LEU A 46 -8.95 17.64 -11.99
C LEU A 46 -7.89 16.88 -12.79
N ILE A 47 -7.04 17.62 -13.50
CA ILE A 47 -6.04 17.04 -14.41
C ILE A 47 -4.68 17.70 -14.14
N SER A 48 -3.68 16.89 -13.86
CA SER A 48 -2.30 17.37 -13.67
C SER A 48 -1.55 17.46 -14.99
N SER A 49 -0.72 18.49 -15.13
CA SER A 49 0.17 18.69 -16.28
C SER A 49 1.60 18.27 -16.02
N LYS A 50 2.07 18.42 -14.78
CA LYS A 50 3.41 18.03 -14.33
C LYS A 50 3.46 17.90 -12.80
N ALA A 51 4.50 17.21 -12.32
CA ALA A 51 4.80 17.13 -10.90
C ALA A 51 6.33 17.15 -10.67
N LYS A 52 6.78 17.72 -9.54
CA LYS A 52 8.18 17.72 -9.12
C LYS A 52 8.34 17.99 -7.62
N GLY A 53 9.14 17.18 -6.96
CA GLY A 53 9.34 17.27 -5.51
C GLY A 53 8.04 17.06 -4.76
N THR A 54 7.62 18.02 -3.95
CA THR A 54 6.37 17.98 -3.18
C THR A 54 5.18 18.65 -3.88
N TYR A 55 5.33 19.04 -5.15
CA TYR A 55 4.33 19.82 -5.87
C TYR A 55 3.88 19.14 -7.14
N PHE A 56 2.61 19.37 -7.49
CA PHE A 56 2.11 19.16 -8.85
C PHE A 56 1.40 20.42 -9.37
N TRP A 57 1.18 20.47 -10.67
CA TRP A 57 0.50 21.56 -11.37
C TRP A 57 -0.64 21.01 -12.18
N ASP A 58 -1.76 21.70 -12.18
CA ASP A 58 -2.89 21.39 -13.05
C ASP A 58 -2.70 21.93 -14.47
N MET A 59 -3.71 21.78 -15.31
CA MET A 59 -3.69 22.25 -16.71
C MET A 59 -3.76 23.78 -16.83
N ASP A 60 -4.21 24.47 -15.81
CA ASP A 60 -4.24 25.94 -15.74
C ASP A 60 -2.94 26.53 -15.21
N GLY A 61 -2.03 25.69 -14.72
CA GLY A 61 -0.74 26.09 -14.15
C GLY A 61 -0.78 26.41 -12.65
N ASN A 62 -1.90 26.16 -11.99
CA ASN A 62 -1.98 26.27 -10.55
C ASN A 62 -1.03 25.26 -9.89
N LYS A 63 -0.32 25.71 -8.87
CA LYS A 63 0.65 24.90 -8.13
C LYS A 63 0.06 24.43 -6.81
N TYR A 64 0.08 23.13 -6.58
CA TYR A 64 -0.43 22.50 -5.36
C TYR A 64 0.69 21.84 -4.58
N LEU A 65 0.69 22.01 -3.25
CA LEU A 65 1.47 21.17 -2.35
C LEU A 65 0.73 19.84 -2.20
N ASP A 66 1.37 18.73 -2.60
CA ASP A 66 0.76 17.42 -2.52
C ASP A 66 1.04 16.73 -1.19
N LEU A 67 0.07 16.79 -0.28
CA LEU A 67 0.10 16.05 0.97
C LEU A 67 -0.43 14.61 0.84
N MET A 68 -0.96 14.24 -0.34
CA MET A 68 -1.47 12.90 -0.65
C MET A 68 -0.37 11.97 -1.18
N CYS A 69 0.75 12.54 -1.68
CA CYS A 69 1.87 11.79 -2.28
C CYS A 69 1.41 10.78 -3.35
N ALA A 70 0.48 11.19 -4.23
CA ALA A 70 -0.19 10.34 -5.22
C ALA A 70 -0.82 9.07 -4.61
N TYR A 71 -1.52 9.21 -3.50
CA TYR A 71 -2.06 8.11 -2.68
C TYR A 71 -0.99 7.22 -2.02
N GLY A 72 0.20 7.80 -1.80
CA GLY A 72 1.28 7.21 -1.02
C GLY A 72 2.48 6.65 -1.77
N PRO A 73 2.53 6.49 -3.10
CA PRO A 73 3.72 6.01 -3.80
C PRO A 73 4.94 6.91 -3.67
N ASN A 74 4.79 8.22 -3.86
CA ASN A 74 5.91 9.16 -3.99
C ASN A 74 6.52 9.54 -2.63
N VAL A 75 7.18 8.58 -1.99
CA VAL A 75 7.78 8.72 -0.66
C VAL A 75 8.98 9.67 -0.65
N LEU A 76 9.75 9.73 -1.73
CA LEU A 76 10.88 10.63 -1.94
C LEU A 76 10.50 11.89 -2.74
N GLY A 77 9.20 12.07 -3.03
CA GLY A 77 8.69 13.14 -3.89
C GLY A 77 8.68 12.77 -5.37
N TYR A 78 8.04 13.64 -6.16
CA TYR A 78 7.92 13.48 -7.61
C TYR A 78 9.26 13.74 -8.32
N GLY A 79 9.61 12.88 -9.26
CA GLY A 79 10.78 13.07 -10.11
C GLY A 79 12.08 13.09 -9.31
N ASP A 80 12.24 12.14 -8.38
CA ASP A 80 13.50 11.96 -7.64
C ASP A 80 14.62 11.57 -8.62
N PRO A 81 15.72 12.37 -8.69
CA PRO A 81 16.70 12.22 -9.75
C PRO A 81 17.49 10.89 -9.69
N ASP A 82 17.64 10.30 -8.52
CA ASP A 82 18.40 9.05 -8.38
C ASP A 82 17.54 7.87 -8.80
N VAL A 83 16.26 7.87 -8.41
CA VAL A 83 15.29 6.84 -8.80
C VAL A 83 15.02 6.90 -10.30
N ASP A 84 14.75 8.09 -10.84
CA ASP A 84 14.47 8.28 -12.26
C ASP A 84 15.67 7.93 -13.14
N ARG A 85 16.90 8.29 -12.73
CA ARG A 85 18.12 7.93 -13.45
C ARG A 85 18.28 6.40 -13.53
N ALA A 86 18.14 5.68 -12.40
CA ALA A 86 18.23 4.23 -12.39
C ALA A 86 17.18 3.56 -13.28
N ALA A 87 15.96 4.08 -13.26
CA ALA A 87 14.88 3.62 -14.14
C ALA A 87 15.18 3.87 -15.62
N MET A 88 15.68 5.06 -15.98
CA MET A 88 16.01 5.43 -17.36
C MET A 88 17.18 4.60 -17.90
N GLU A 89 18.23 4.39 -17.12
CA GLU A 89 19.37 3.54 -17.50
C GLU A 89 18.90 2.09 -17.77
N GLN A 90 18.04 1.56 -16.93
CA GLN A 90 17.47 0.23 -17.14
C GLN A 90 16.54 0.19 -18.36
N LEU A 91 15.77 1.25 -18.61
CA LEU A 91 14.90 1.33 -19.79
C LEU A 91 15.69 1.23 -21.09
N LEU A 92 16.84 1.89 -21.16
CA LEU A 92 17.76 1.85 -22.31
C LEU A 92 18.40 0.47 -22.49
N SER A 93 18.52 -0.32 -21.43
CA SER A 93 19.06 -1.70 -21.46
C SER A 93 17.99 -2.76 -21.73
N GLY A 94 16.71 -2.40 -21.70
CA GLY A 94 15.55 -3.27 -21.88
C GLY A 94 14.68 -3.35 -20.62
N ASN A 95 13.37 -3.42 -20.85
CA ASN A 95 12.39 -3.40 -19.76
C ASN A 95 11.64 -4.74 -19.61
N CYS A 96 10.82 -5.09 -20.59
CA CYS A 96 9.97 -6.29 -20.56
C CYS A 96 10.51 -7.33 -21.53
N THR A 97 11.34 -8.24 -21.02
CA THR A 97 12.05 -9.26 -21.80
C THR A 97 11.49 -10.65 -21.51
N THR A 98 11.68 -11.58 -22.45
CA THR A 98 11.19 -12.97 -22.28
C THR A 98 11.85 -13.68 -21.09
N ALA A 99 13.15 -13.50 -20.91
CA ALA A 99 13.84 -13.93 -19.70
C ALA A 99 13.84 -12.80 -18.66
N PRO A 100 13.70 -13.10 -17.36
CA PRO A 100 13.77 -12.07 -16.32
C PRO A 100 15.15 -11.39 -16.32
N SER A 101 15.15 -10.09 -16.07
CA SER A 101 16.38 -9.34 -15.88
C SER A 101 17.11 -9.79 -14.60
N TYR A 102 18.44 -9.75 -14.59
CA TYR A 102 19.23 -9.94 -13.38
C TYR A 102 18.86 -8.95 -12.26
N LYS A 103 18.31 -7.78 -12.61
CA LYS A 103 17.79 -6.79 -11.66
C LYS A 103 16.67 -7.34 -10.77
N MET A 104 15.94 -8.35 -11.23
CA MET A 104 14.95 -9.03 -10.41
C MET A 104 15.63 -9.79 -9.25
N VAL A 105 16.74 -10.45 -9.52
CA VAL A 105 17.51 -11.19 -8.51
C VAL A 105 18.11 -10.23 -7.49
N GLU A 106 18.84 -9.21 -7.97
CA GLU A 106 19.45 -8.18 -7.09
C GLU A 106 18.39 -7.49 -6.21
N CYS A 107 17.22 -7.20 -6.78
CA CYS A 107 16.11 -6.60 -6.02
C CYS A 107 15.55 -7.56 -4.97
N ALA A 108 15.44 -8.85 -5.27
CA ALA A 108 15.00 -9.87 -4.31
C ALA A 108 16.01 -10.01 -3.16
N GLU A 109 17.30 -10.10 -3.46
CA GLU A 109 18.39 -10.15 -2.48
C GLU A 109 18.34 -8.92 -1.57
N MET A 110 18.18 -7.72 -2.14
CA MET A 110 18.06 -6.48 -1.35
C MET A 110 16.82 -6.48 -0.45
N LEU A 111 15.67 -6.99 -0.89
CA LEU A 111 14.47 -7.07 -0.05
C LEU A 111 14.65 -8.09 1.08
N VAL A 112 15.23 -9.25 0.80
CA VAL A 112 15.53 -10.26 1.82
C VAL A 112 16.52 -9.73 2.86
N ASP A 113 17.51 -8.96 2.43
CA ASP A 113 18.47 -8.30 3.34
C ASP A 113 17.85 -7.16 4.16
N THR A 114 16.81 -6.52 3.64
CA THR A 114 16.21 -5.33 4.27
C THR A 114 15.06 -5.67 5.19
N VAL A 115 14.18 -6.60 4.79
CA VAL A 115 12.91 -6.91 5.47
C VAL A 115 13.12 -8.03 6.48
N ALA A 116 12.84 -7.77 7.75
CA ALA A 116 13.21 -8.65 8.85
C ALA A 116 12.62 -10.06 8.77
N CYS A 117 11.38 -10.22 8.30
CA CYS A 117 10.71 -11.52 8.19
C CYS A 117 10.89 -12.21 6.83
N ALA A 118 11.73 -11.67 5.93
CA ALA A 118 11.82 -12.13 4.56
C ALA A 118 12.95 -13.16 4.35
N ASP A 119 12.59 -14.38 3.97
CA ASP A 119 13.50 -15.39 3.42
C ASP A 119 13.42 -15.47 1.88
N TRP A 120 12.36 -14.88 1.30
CA TRP A 120 12.13 -14.78 -0.14
C TRP A 120 11.27 -13.58 -0.50
N ALA A 121 11.33 -13.14 -1.77
CA ALA A 121 10.46 -12.11 -2.34
C ALA A 121 9.84 -12.60 -3.65
N PHE A 122 8.57 -12.25 -3.88
CA PHE A 122 7.83 -12.47 -5.12
C PHE A 122 7.26 -11.15 -5.62
N PHE A 123 7.41 -10.86 -6.92
CA PHE A 123 7.14 -9.54 -7.49
C PHE A 123 5.88 -9.49 -8.34
N MET A 124 5.17 -8.38 -8.22
CA MET A 124 3.93 -8.08 -8.95
C MET A 124 3.86 -6.57 -9.23
N LYS A 125 2.68 -6.03 -9.58
CA LYS A 125 2.55 -4.61 -9.94
C LYS A 125 1.72 -3.77 -8.99
N ASN A 126 0.66 -4.32 -8.40
CA ASN A 126 -0.24 -3.59 -7.51
C ASN A 126 -0.26 -4.19 -6.11
N GLY A 127 -0.64 -3.39 -5.12
CA GLY A 127 -0.83 -3.91 -3.76
C GLY A 127 -1.87 -5.03 -3.69
N THR A 128 -2.92 -4.93 -4.50
CA THR A 128 -3.93 -5.99 -4.67
C THR A 128 -3.33 -7.33 -5.08
N ASP A 129 -2.34 -7.31 -6.00
CA ASP A 129 -1.68 -8.53 -6.46
C ASP A 129 -0.91 -9.17 -5.29
N ALA A 130 -0.17 -8.37 -4.52
CA ALA A 130 0.63 -8.84 -3.38
C ALA A 130 -0.25 -9.42 -2.26
N THR A 131 -1.33 -8.75 -1.90
CA THR A 131 -2.26 -9.22 -0.87
C THR A 131 -3.00 -10.49 -1.32
N THR A 132 -3.41 -10.56 -2.60
CA THR A 132 -4.02 -11.77 -3.17
C THR A 132 -3.04 -12.94 -3.16
N PHE A 133 -1.79 -12.72 -3.58
CA PHE A 133 -0.75 -13.74 -3.52
C PHE A 133 -0.54 -14.25 -2.09
N GLY A 134 -0.50 -13.35 -1.10
CA GLY A 134 -0.39 -13.73 0.32
C GLY A 134 -1.55 -14.62 0.79
N ILE A 135 -2.79 -14.28 0.45
CA ILE A 135 -3.97 -15.10 0.79
C ILE A 135 -3.94 -16.47 0.10
N LEU A 136 -3.58 -16.51 -1.18
CA LEU A 136 -3.48 -17.78 -1.92
C LEU A 136 -2.37 -18.65 -1.34
N THR A 137 -1.22 -18.08 -0.99
CA THR A 137 -0.12 -18.79 -0.31
C THR A 137 -0.58 -19.39 1.02
N ALA A 138 -1.28 -18.61 1.84
CA ALA A 138 -1.79 -19.06 3.12
C ALA A 138 -2.79 -20.21 2.97
N ARG A 139 -3.70 -20.13 2.00
CA ARG A 139 -4.66 -21.20 1.70
C ARG A 139 -3.96 -22.45 1.20
N ALA A 140 -2.97 -22.33 0.31
CA ALA A 140 -2.18 -23.45 -0.19
C ALA A 140 -1.38 -24.14 0.93
N ALA A 141 -0.77 -23.35 1.83
CA ALA A 141 0.02 -23.86 2.94
C ALA A 141 -0.80 -24.57 4.01
N THR A 142 -2.01 -24.09 4.29
CA THR A 142 -2.84 -24.58 5.39
C THR A 142 -3.94 -25.55 4.97
N GLY A 143 -4.32 -25.57 3.71
CA GLY A 143 -5.51 -26.29 3.20
C GLY A 143 -6.84 -25.71 3.68
N ARG A 144 -6.83 -24.55 4.37
CA ARG A 144 -8.00 -23.90 4.95
C ARG A 144 -8.56 -22.82 4.01
N LYS A 145 -9.79 -22.37 4.25
CA LYS A 145 -10.52 -21.51 3.30
C LYS A 145 -10.68 -20.07 3.77
N LYS A 146 -10.95 -19.87 5.06
CA LYS A 146 -11.40 -18.58 5.60
C LYS A 146 -10.25 -17.63 5.88
N THR A 147 -10.56 -16.35 5.83
CA THR A 147 -9.60 -15.27 6.13
C THR A 147 -10.20 -14.33 7.16
N LEU A 148 -9.43 -14.01 8.19
CA LEU A 148 -9.75 -12.97 9.18
C LEU A 148 -9.30 -11.60 8.67
N PHE A 149 -10.17 -10.62 8.83
CA PHE A 149 -9.94 -9.21 8.54
C PHE A 149 -10.24 -8.36 9.79
N LEU A 150 -9.46 -7.33 10.02
CA LEU A 150 -9.78 -6.31 11.01
C LEU A 150 -10.73 -5.27 10.40
N LYS A 151 -11.76 -4.85 11.17
CA LYS A 151 -12.81 -3.94 10.69
C LYS A 151 -12.23 -2.66 10.10
N GLY A 152 -12.78 -2.18 8.99
CA GLY A 152 -12.31 -0.96 8.30
C GLY A 152 -11.14 -1.20 7.35
N TYR A 153 -10.81 -2.44 7.06
CA TYR A 153 -9.72 -2.81 6.16
C TYR A 153 -9.91 -2.28 4.73
N TYR A 154 -8.77 -2.14 4.05
CA TYR A 154 -8.67 -2.01 2.60
C TYR A 154 -7.42 -2.78 2.13
N HIS A 155 -7.63 -3.92 1.49
CA HIS A 155 -6.55 -4.80 1.01
C HIS A 155 -6.51 -4.92 -0.51
N GLY A 156 -7.10 -3.96 -1.21
CA GLY A 156 -7.16 -3.93 -2.66
C GLY A 156 -8.58 -4.10 -3.20
N ASN A 157 -8.68 -4.36 -4.51
CA ASN A 157 -9.92 -4.35 -5.28
C ASN A 157 -10.27 -5.69 -5.94
N GLN A 158 -9.68 -6.80 -5.49
CA GLN A 158 -10.17 -8.12 -5.87
C GLN A 158 -11.48 -8.40 -5.14
N PRO A 159 -12.41 -9.18 -5.74
CA PRO A 159 -13.71 -9.45 -5.13
C PRO A 159 -13.63 -9.92 -3.68
N TRP A 160 -12.72 -10.84 -3.36
CA TRP A 160 -12.53 -11.33 -1.98
C TRP A 160 -12.17 -10.24 -0.96
N ALA A 161 -11.59 -9.11 -1.39
CA ALA A 161 -11.18 -8.00 -0.52
C ALA A 161 -12.22 -6.88 -0.44
N MET A 162 -13.31 -6.99 -1.20
CA MET A 162 -14.35 -5.96 -1.28
C MET A 162 -15.46 -6.22 -0.26
N LYS A 163 -16.43 -5.31 -0.16
CA LYS A 163 -17.64 -5.50 0.64
C LYS A 163 -18.74 -6.13 -0.19
N ALA A 164 -19.56 -6.98 0.44
CA ALA A 164 -20.64 -7.70 -0.23
C ALA A 164 -21.70 -6.79 -0.86
N ASP A 165 -21.83 -5.56 -0.36
CA ASP A 165 -22.81 -4.56 -0.85
C ASP A 165 -22.28 -3.68 -1.99
N TYR A 166 -21.03 -3.90 -2.43
CA TYR A 166 -20.48 -3.13 -3.55
C TYR A 166 -20.99 -3.67 -4.89
N PRO A 167 -21.30 -2.77 -5.85
CA PRO A 167 -21.76 -3.17 -7.17
C PRO A 167 -20.79 -4.16 -7.84
N GLY A 168 -21.34 -5.26 -8.35
CA GLY A 168 -20.58 -6.30 -9.06
C GLY A 168 -19.89 -7.33 -8.18
N ILE A 169 -20.02 -7.28 -6.86
CA ILE A 169 -19.49 -8.29 -5.95
C ILE A 169 -20.57 -9.33 -5.64
N LEU A 170 -20.22 -10.60 -5.81
CA LEU A 170 -21.13 -11.70 -5.47
C LEU A 170 -20.94 -12.09 -4.00
N PRO A 171 -22.03 -12.42 -3.28
CA PRO A 171 -21.93 -12.88 -1.88
C PRO A 171 -20.98 -14.07 -1.69
N GLU A 172 -20.90 -14.97 -2.67
CA GLU A 172 -20.04 -16.14 -2.68
C GLU A 172 -18.54 -15.78 -2.67
N GLU A 173 -18.16 -14.66 -3.28
CA GLU A 173 -16.76 -14.21 -3.37
C GLU A 173 -16.22 -13.77 -2.01
N VAL A 174 -17.10 -13.29 -1.13
CA VAL A 174 -16.77 -12.81 0.22
C VAL A 174 -17.24 -13.78 1.33
N ALA A 175 -17.84 -14.90 0.99
CA ALA A 175 -18.40 -15.88 1.94
C ALA A 175 -17.36 -16.47 2.92
N ASN A 176 -16.08 -16.44 2.54
CA ASN A 176 -14.98 -16.91 3.36
C ASN A 176 -14.31 -15.80 4.20
N ASN A 177 -14.86 -14.61 4.22
CA ASN A 177 -14.34 -13.50 4.99
C ASN A 177 -14.96 -13.46 6.38
N ILE A 178 -14.13 -13.32 7.39
CA ILE A 178 -14.56 -13.11 8.78
C ILE A 178 -14.00 -11.76 9.23
N ILE A 179 -14.87 -10.84 9.59
CA ILE A 179 -14.48 -9.48 10.00
C ILE A 179 -14.61 -9.39 11.51
N VAL A 180 -13.52 -9.02 12.18
CA VAL A 180 -13.45 -8.82 13.64
C VAL A 180 -13.09 -7.36 13.97
N PRO A 181 -13.52 -6.83 15.11
CA PRO A 181 -13.12 -5.50 15.55
C PRO A 181 -11.61 -5.41 15.82
N TRP A 182 -11.04 -4.21 15.67
CA TRP A 182 -9.73 -3.89 16.17
C TRP A 182 -9.71 -3.96 17.71
N PHE A 183 -8.58 -4.38 18.26
CA PHE A 183 -8.32 -4.42 19.71
C PHE A 183 -9.21 -5.37 20.52
N ASP A 184 -9.89 -6.29 19.85
CA ASP A 184 -10.76 -7.30 20.46
C ASP A 184 -10.16 -8.71 20.24
N LEU A 185 -9.34 -9.16 21.20
CA LEU A 185 -8.70 -10.47 21.13
C LEU A 185 -9.69 -11.63 21.38
N ASP A 186 -10.74 -11.39 22.14
CA ASP A 186 -11.79 -12.39 22.39
C ASP A 186 -12.59 -12.67 21.11
N ALA A 187 -12.79 -11.64 20.27
CA ALA A 187 -13.40 -11.80 18.96
C ALA A 187 -12.56 -12.70 18.04
N LEU A 188 -11.22 -12.68 18.14
CA LEU A 188 -10.36 -13.60 17.36
C LEU A 188 -10.56 -15.06 17.80
N GLU A 189 -10.54 -15.34 19.10
CA GLU A 189 -10.75 -16.72 19.62
C GLU A 189 -12.18 -17.21 19.34
N LYS A 190 -13.17 -16.33 19.42
CA LYS A 190 -14.56 -16.64 19.04
C LYS A 190 -14.64 -17.00 17.55
N ALA A 191 -14.06 -16.19 16.67
CA ALA A 191 -14.04 -16.44 15.22
C ALA A 191 -13.37 -17.78 14.87
N TRP A 192 -12.27 -18.13 15.55
CA TRP A 192 -11.62 -19.44 15.41
C TRP A 192 -12.56 -20.58 15.77
N THR A 193 -13.25 -20.48 16.90
CA THR A 193 -14.17 -21.52 17.39
C THR A 193 -15.37 -21.69 16.45
N GLU A 194 -16.00 -20.58 16.07
CA GLU A 194 -17.17 -20.57 15.17
C GLU A 194 -16.83 -21.06 13.76
N SER A 195 -15.62 -20.80 13.29
CA SER A 195 -15.13 -21.31 12.01
C SER A 195 -14.72 -22.77 12.03
N LYS A 196 -14.76 -23.43 13.20
CA LYS A 196 -14.31 -24.81 13.42
C LYS A 196 -12.85 -25.03 12.99
N GLY A 197 -12.02 -24.01 13.17
CA GLY A 197 -10.60 -24.07 12.82
C GLY A 197 -10.29 -23.88 11.33
N ASP A 198 -11.25 -23.51 10.48
CA ASP A 198 -11.05 -23.35 9.05
C ASP A 198 -10.59 -21.92 8.69
N ILE A 199 -9.60 -21.39 9.37
CA ILE A 199 -8.99 -20.08 9.10
C ILE A 199 -7.56 -20.26 8.57
N ALA A 200 -7.34 -19.87 7.32
CA ALA A 200 -6.03 -19.94 6.66
C ALA A 200 -5.13 -18.76 7.05
N ALA A 201 -5.66 -17.57 7.08
CA ALA A 201 -4.90 -16.34 7.31
C ALA A 201 -5.64 -15.33 8.18
N LEU A 202 -4.86 -14.51 8.88
CA LEU A 202 -5.25 -13.17 9.32
C LEU A 202 -4.46 -12.18 8.48
N ILE A 203 -5.15 -11.29 7.76
CA ILE A 203 -4.53 -10.18 7.05
C ILE A 203 -4.91 -8.85 7.69
N ALA A 204 -3.93 -8.00 7.94
CA ALA A 204 -4.17 -6.70 8.54
C ALA A 204 -3.13 -5.66 8.12
N GLN A 205 -3.57 -4.40 8.02
CA GLN A 205 -2.66 -3.26 8.02
C GLN A 205 -2.03 -3.14 9.43
N PRO A 206 -0.87 -2.47 9.58
CA PRO A 206 -0.17 -2.40 10.87
C PRO A 206 -0.88 -1.53 11.91
N TYR A 207 -1.83 -0.70 11.51
CA TYR A 207 -2.66 0.15 12.37
C TYR A 207 -4.06 0.33 11.76
N ASP A 208 -5.04 0.70 12.59
CA ASP A 208 -6.38 1.02 12.13
C ASP A 208 -6.38 2.40 11.47
N HIS A 209 -6.29 2.44 10.16
CA HIS A 209 -6.42 3.68 9.42
C HIS A 209 -7.86 3.89 8.97
N GLY A 210 -8.58 4.73 9.68
CA GLY A 210 -9.88 5.20 9.25
C GLY A 210 -9.75 6.00 7.95
N ASN A 211 -10.48 5.64 6.89
CA ASN A 211 -10.45 6.42 5.65
C ASN A 211 -11.08 7.81 5.82
N PHE A 212 -11.96 7.98 6.79
CA PHE A 212 -12.66 9.23 7.13
C PHE A 212 -12.82 9.40 8.65
N ALA A 213 -11.92 8.83 9.41
CA ALA A 213 -11.88 8.88 10.87
C ALA A 213 -10.42 8.94 11.33
N ASP A 214 -10.20 9.16 12.63
CA ASP A 214 -8.88 9.17 13.22
C ASP A 214 -8.19 7.81 13.08
N ASN A 215 -6.90 7.83 12.75
CA ASN A 215 -6.08 6.64 12.80
C ASN A 215 -5.87 6.21 14.26
N ARG A 216 -5.97 4.90 14.50
CA ARG A 216 -5.66 4.33 15.82
C ARG A 216 -4.43 3.44 15.70
N VAL A 217 -3.37 3.86 16.39
CA VAL A 217 -2.10 3.12 16.41
C VAL A 217 -2.23 1.94 17.36
N ALA A 218 -1.85 0.75 16.91
CA ALA A 218 -1.78 -0.44 17.75
C ALA A 218 -0.57 -0.38 18.70
N THR A 219 -0.63 -1.15 19.79
CA THR A 219 0.51 -1.29 20.68
C THR A 219 1.34 -2.54 20.33
N LYS A 220 2.58 -2.61 20.84
CA LYS A 220 3.41 -3.81 20.69
C LYS A 220 2.78 -5.02 21.36
N GLU A 221 2.14 -4.82 22.50
CA GLU A 221 1.44 -5.86 23.27
C GLU A 221 0.26 -6.45 22.49
N TYR A 222 -0.51 -5.58 21.81
CA TYR A 222 -1.60 -6.04 20.94
C TYR A 222 -1.07 -6.93 19.81
N TRP A 223 -0.04 -6.49 19.10
CA TRP A 223 0.52 -7.28 18.01
C TRP A 223 1.21 -8.57 18.49
N ALA A 224 1.85 -8.55 19.66
CA ALA A 224 2.38 -9.76 20.29
C ALA A 224 1.26 -10.76 20.60
N ALA A 225 0.10 -10.30 21.09
CA ALA A 225 -1.06 -11.15 21.34
C ALA A 225 -1.66 -11.69 20.03
N VAL A 226 -1.79 -10.89 18.99
CA VAL A 226 -2.24 -11.33 17.65
C VAL A 226 -1.27 -12.37 17.08
N ARG A 227 0.04 -12.14 17.16
CA ARG A 227 1.05 -13.13 16.72
C ARG A 227 0.92 -14.45 17.49
N LYS A 228 0.78 -14.38 18.82
CA LYS A 228 0.58 -15.56 19.67
C LYS A 228 -0.69 -16.34 19.28
N PHE A 229 -1.79 -15.63 19.02
CA PHE A 229 -3.03 -16.24 18.54
C PHE A 229 -2.80 -16.97 17.19
N CYS A 230 -2.19 -16.31 16.21
CA CYS A 230 -1.91 -16.92 14.92
C CYS A 230 -1.00 -18.16 15.05
N THR A 231 0.06 -18.07 15.85
CA THR A 231 0.98 -19.19 16.11
C THR A 231 0.28 -20.37 16.78
N LYS A 232 -0.53 -20.12 17.82
CA LYS A 232 -1.31 -21.14 18.55
C LYS A 232 -2.21 -21.96 17.62
N HIS A 233 -2.79 -21.32 16.63
CA HIS A 233 -3.79 -21.91 15.75
C HIS A 233 -3.25 -22.30 14.35
N GLY A 234 -1.98 -22.06 14.08
CA GLY A 234 -1.37 -22.27 12.76
C GLY A 234 -2.04 -21.47 11.67
N ILE A 235 -2.36 -20.20 11.97
CA ILE A 235 -2.91 -19.20 11.05
C ILE A 235 -1.75 -18.40 10.47
N VAL A 236 -1.70 -18.23 9.16
CA VAL A 236 -0.70 -17.38 8.51
C VAL A 236 -1.01 -15.91 8.79
N LEU A 237 -0.08 -15.20 9.44
CA LEU A 237 -0.20 -13.76 9.68
C LEU A 237 0.39 -12.99 8.51
N ILE A 238 -0.49 -12.28 7.79
CA ILE A 238 -0.13 -11.44 6.65
C ILE A 238 -0.21 -9.98 7.07
N VAL A 239 0.91 -9.25 7.00
CA VAL A 239 0.93 -7.81 7.19
C VAL A 239 0.80 -7.12 5.83
N ASP A 240 -0.26 -6.34 5.68
CA ASP A 240 -0.46 -5.48 4.53
C ASP A 240 0.25 -4.14 4.76
N ASP A 241 1.48 -4.09 4.33
CA ASP A 241 2.36 -2.92 4.42
C ASP A 241 2.35 -2.06 3.14
N VAL A 242 1.37 -2.27 2.28
CA VAL A 242 1.21 -1.52 1.02
C VAL A 242 1.16 -0.02 1.25
N ARG A 243 0.56 0.43 2.35
CA ARG A 243 0.47 1.86 2.71
C ARG A 243 1.56 2.29 3.68
N ALA A 244 1.86 1.51 4.72
CA ALA A 244 2.78 1.87 5.80
C ALA A 244 4.23 1.47 5.53
N GLY A 245 4.48 0.56 4.62
CA GLY A 245 5.80 0.03 4.32
C GLY A 245 6.85 1.09 4.08
N PHE A 246 8.02 0.88 4.68
CA PHE A 246 9.18 1.78 4.67
C PHE A 246 8.94 3.15 5.34
N ARG A 247 7.80 3.36 6.01
CA ARG A 247 7.48 4.60 6.74
C ARG A 247 7.68 4.46 8.24
N LEU A 248 7.24 3.35 8.82
CA LEU A 248 7.42 3.08 10.25
C LEU A 248 8.83 2.55 10.53
N ASP A 249 9.26 1.60 9.72
CA ASP A 249 10.57 0.97 9.76
C ASP A 249 10.96 0.49 8.35
N LEU A 250 12.24 0.51 8.01
CA LEU A 250 12.73 -0.03 6.74
C LEU A 250 12.67 -1.56 6.71
N ALA A 251 12.76 -2.19 7.86
CA ALA A 251 12.71 -3.65 8.00
C ALA A 251 11.28 -4.23 7.99
N GLY A 252 10.25 -3.39 7.90
CA GLY A 252 8.84 -3.75 7.92
C GLY A 252 8.11 -3.24 9.15
N SER A 253 6.79 -3.05 9.01
CA SER A 253 5.97 -2.59 10.14
C SER A 253 5.86 -3.62 11.26
N ASP A 254 6.00 -4.91 10.97
CA ASP A 254 6.07 -5.99 11.96
C ASP A 254 7.31 -5.84 12.84
N HIS A 255 8.47 -5.52 12.26
CA HIS A 255 9.71 -5.23 13.01
C HIS A 255 9.52 -4.00 13.92
N PHE A 256 8.88 -2.91 13.43
CA PHE A 256 8.55 -1.75 14.26
C PHE A 256 7.76 -2.11 15.52
N TYR A 257 6.80 -3.00 15.39
CA TYR A 257 5.96 -3.45 16.50
C TYR A 257 6.57 -4.60 17.31
N GLY A 258 7.70 -5.16 16.89
CA GLY A 258 8.44 -6.21 17.62
C GLY A 258 7.82 -7.60 17.50
N PHE A 259 7.20 -7.91 16.36
CA PHE A 259 6.76 -9.27 16.02
C PHE A 259 7.25 -9.63 14.61
N GLU A 260 7.07 -10.87 14.19
CA GLU A 260 7.37 -11.32 12.84
C GLU A 260 6.11 -11.75 12.11
N ALA A 261 5.85 -11.16 10.95
CA ALA A 261 4.84 -11.63 10.02
C ALA A 261 5.27 -12.98 9.39
N ASP A 262 4.33 -13.75 8.89
CA ASP A 262 4.63 -14.91 8.04
C ASP A 262 4.76 -14.49 6.57
N ILE A 263 3.98 -13.48 6.17
CA ILE A 263 4.07 -12.78 4.87
C ILE A 263 3.88 -11.29 5.12
N ILE A 264 4.66 -10.46 4.44
CA ILE A 264 4.48 -9.00 4.40
C ILE A 264 4.36 -8.52 2.96
N CYS A 265 3.38 -7.64 2.69
CA CYS A 265 3.06 -7.18 1.35
C CYS A 265 3.42 -5.69 1.19
N PHE A 266 4.22 -5.37 0.18
CA PHE A 266 4.65 -4.01 -0.14
C PHE A 266 4.16 -3.55 -1.52
N CYS A 267 3.98 -2.24 -1.66
CA CYS A 267 3.75 -1.55 -2.93
C CYS A 267 4.15 -0.07 -2.76
N LYS A 268 3.51 0.83 -3.42
CA LYS A 268 3.57 2.30 -3.25
C LYS A 268 5.00 2.83 -3.01
N ALA A 269 5.41 3.03 -1.76
CA ALA A 269 6.73 3.54 -1.40
C ALA A 269 7.89 2.67 -1.91
N LEU A 270 7.63 1.42 -2.25
CA LEU A 270 8.63 0.44 -2.67
C LEU A 270 9.50 0.93 -3.83
N ALA A 271 8.94 1.68 -4.79
CA ALA A 271 9.63 2.13 -5.98
C ALA A 271 9.32 3.59 -6.38
N ASN A 272 8.95 4.44 -5.42
CA ASN A 272 8.71 5.88 -5.60
C ASN A 272 7.85 6.25 -6.81
N GLY A 273 6.72 5.54 -7.03
CA GLY A 273 5.80 5.81 -8.15
C GLY A 273 5.97 4.90 -9.36
N TYR A 274 7.03 4.12 -9.47
CA TYR A 274 7.14 3.05 -10.47
C TYR A 274 6.28 1.85 -10.07
N ASN A 275 5.60 1.25 -11.05
CA ASN A 275 4.61 0.19 -10.84
C ASN A 275 5.25 -1.10 -10.35
N MET A 276 5.24 -1.33 -9.05
CA MET A 276 5.82 -2.51 -8.43
C MET A 276 5.15 -2.83 -7.10
N SER A 277 4.95 -4.12 -6.84
CA SER A 277 4.64 -4.66 -5.53
C SER A 277 5.47 -5.92 -5.26
N ALA A 278 5.59 -6.27 -4.00
CA ALA A 278 6.27 -7.47 -3.56
C ALA A 278 5.51 -8.11 -2.38
N ALA A 279 5.48 -9.43 -2.36
CA ALA A 279 5.20 -10.20 -1.17
C ALA A 279 6.52 -10.84 -0.72
N CYS A 280 6.89 -10.63 0.54
CA CYS A 280 8.04 -11.24 1.19
C CYS A 280 7.54 -12.20 2.27
N GLY A 281 8.17 -13.34 2.44
CA GLY A 281 7.67 -14.34 3.38
C GLY A 281 8.73 -15.26 3.93
N LYS A 282 8.33 -16.05 4.93
CA LYS A 282 9.17 -17.02 5.62
C LYS A 282 9.42 -18.27 4.79
N GLU A 283 10.57 -18.90 5.00
CA GLU A 283 11.00 -20.12 4.31
C GLU A 283 9.95 -21.22 4.39
N SER A 284 9.25 -21.35 5.51
CA SER A 284 8.20 -22.35 5.72
C SER A 284 7.02 -22.26 4.73
N LEU A 285 6.85 -21.10 4.08
CA LEU A 285 5.80 -20.85 3.08
C LEU A 285 6.29 -20.91 1.64
N ARG A 286 7.61 -21.03 1.39
CA ARG A 286 8.20 -20.99 0.04
C ARG A 286 7.60 -22.04 -0.88
N SER A 287 7.44 -23.28 -0.42
CA SER A 287 6.87 -24.37 -1.23
C SER A 287 5.42 -24.08 -1.64
N ALA A 288 4.60 -23.56 -0.73
CA ALA A 288 3.22 -23.17 -1.03
C ALA A 288 3.19 -21.98 -2.01
N ALA A 289 4.01 -20.97 -1.79
CA ALA A 289 4.12 -19.79 -2.66
C ALA A 289 4.53 -20.18 -4.10
N SER A 290 5.52 -21.06 -4.25
CA SER A 290 6.01 -21.52 -5.55
C SER A 290 5.04 -22.45 -6.29
N SER A 291 4.08 -23.06 -5.61
CA SER A 291 3.07 -23.94 -6.22
C SER A 291 1.92 -23.18 -6.90
N LEU A 292 1.82 -21.86 -6.67
CA LEU A 292 0.71 -21.07 -7.20
C LEU A 292 0.88 -20.80 -8.70
N SER A 293 -0.20 -21.02 -9.47
CA SER A 293 -0.31 -20.52 -10.85
C SER A 293 -0.72 -19.06 -10.83
N PHE A 294 0.23 -18.17 -10.48
CA PHE A 294 -0.02 -16.74 -10.28
C PHE A 294 1.02 -15.93 -11.02
N THR A 295 0.64 -15.25 -12.10
CA THR A 295 1.57 -14.56 -13.02
C THR A 295 0.90 -13.39 -13.72
N GLY A 296 1.72 -12.48 -14.25
CA GLY A 296 1.30 -11.36 -15.08
C GLY A 296 2.40 -10.96 -16.05
N SER A 297 2.04 -10.63 -17.29
CA SER A 297 2.99 -10.35 -18.39
C SER A 297 4.04 -9.27 -18.06
N TYR A 298 3.67 -8.27 -17.25
CA TYR A 298 4.54 -7.15 -16.90
C TYR A 298 5.27 -7.32 -15.56
N TRP A 299 5.07 -8.43 -14.84
CA TRP A 299 5.62 -8.59 -13.49
C TRP A 299 7.13 -8.70 -13.48
N MET A 300 7.74 -9.15 -14.59
CA MET A 300 9.20 -9.21 -14.78
C MET A 300 9.79 -7.94 -15.43
N SER A 301 9.01 -6.83 -15.56
CA SER A 301 9.57 -5.58 -16.09
C SER A 301 10.74 -5.09 -15.24
N ALA A 302 11.89 -4.83 -15.88
CA ALA A 302 13.15 -4.55 -15.21
C ALA A 302 13.25 -3.12 -14.64
N VAL A 303 12.61 -2.15 -15.27
CA VAL A 303 12.65 -0.73 -14.87
C VAL A 303 12.18 -0.53 -13.42
N PRO A 304 11.06 -1.10 -12.96
CA PRO A 304 10.67 -0.96 -11.56
C PRO A 304 11.64 -1.60 -10.56
N PHE A 305 12.36 -2.66 -10.92
CA PHE A 305 13.39 -3.23 -10.05
C PHE A 305 14.55 -2.26 -9.83
N ALA A 306 15.05 -1.63 -10.89
CA ALA A 306 16.08 -0.61 -10.79
C ALA A 306 15.61 0.60 -9.95
N ALA A 307 14.38 1.08 -10.18
CA ALA A 307 13.77 2.14 -9.40
C ALA A 307 13.63 1.77 -7.92
N CYS A 308 13.18 0.55 -7.61
CA CYS A 308 13.05 0.02 -6.26
C CYS A 308 14.38 0.04 -5.51
N MET A 309 15.43 -0.49 -6.12
CA MET A 309 16.76 -0.54 -5.50
C MET A 309 17.30 0.86 -5.21
N ALA A 310 17.16 1.81 -6.15
CA ALA A 310 17.56 3.20 -5.94
C ALA A 310 16.70 3.87 -4.83
N CYS A 311 15.39 3.62 -4.81
CA CYS A 311 14.47 4.16 -3.81
C CYS A 311 14.82 3.67 -2.40
N ILE A 312 14.94 2.35 -2.20
CA ILE A 312 15.26 1.77 -0.89
C ILE A 312 16.68 2.17 -0.45
N GLY A 313 17.66 2.15 -1.37
CA GLY A 313 19.02 2.61 -1.07
C GLY A 313 19.04 4.06 -0.57
N LYS A 314 18.28 4.94 -1.21
CA LYS A 314 18.15 6.34 -0.78
C LYS A 314 17.40 6.48 0.55
N MET A 315 16.35 5.71 0.77
CA MET A 315 15.63 5.70 2.06
C MET A 315 16.53 5.23 3.21
N LYS A 316 17.36 4.20 2.98
CA LYS A 316 18.38 3.75 3.95
C LYS A 316 19.40 4.86 4.25
N ALA A 317 19.94 5.51 3.22
CA ALA A 317 20.94 6.57 3.36
C ALA A 317 20.43 7.80 4.12
N LEU A 318 19.13 8.10 4.02
CA LEU A 318 18.48 9.26 4.67
C LEU A 318 17.85 8.92 6.03
N ASP A 319 17.83 7.65 6.44
CA ASP A 319 17.01 7.18 7.57
C ASP A 319 15.58 7.76 7.53
N THR A 320 14.88 7.49 6.44
CA THR A 320 13.58 8.13 6.20
C THR A 320 12.54 7.87 7.29
N PRO A 321 12.48 6.72 7.99
CA PRO A 321 11.56 6.56 9.11
C PRO A 321 11.78 7.57 10.24
N SER A 322 13.03 7.86 10.59
CA SER A 322 13.35 8.89 11.59
C SER A 322 13.00 10.29 11.09
N LEU A 323 13.35 10.61 9.84
CA LEU A 323 13.01 11.88 9.20
C LEU A 323 11.49 12.12 9.19
N PHE A 324 10.70 11.09 8.86
CA PHE A 324 9.23 11.19 8.84
C PHE A 324 8.64 11.39 10.24
N ARG A 325 9.15 10.68 11.26
CA ARG A 325 8.73 10.89 12.66
C ARG A 325 8.99 12.31 13.14
N GLU A 326 10.20 12.81 12.90
CA GLU A 326 10.59 14.16 13.30
C GLU A 326 9.76 15.23 12.59
N THR A 327 9.61 15.11 11.26
CA THR A 327 8.84 16.06 10.47
C THR A 327 7.37 16.01 10.84
N GLY A 328 6.80 14.81 10.97
CA GLY A 328 5.43 14.61 11.40
C GLY A 328 5.16 15.21 12.78
N LYS A 329 6.09 15.02 13.73
CA LYS A 329 5.98 15.63 15.06
C LYS A 329 5.98 17.16 15.00
N LYS A 330 6.89 17.76 14.23
CA LYS A 330 6.92 19.23 14.06
C LYS A 330 5.60 19.78 13.50
N ILE A 331 5.03 19.09 12.50
CA ILE A 331 3.74 19.46 11.90
C ILE A 331 2.61 19.34 12.94
N THR A 332 2.51 18.21 13.62
CA THR A 332 1.45 17.95 14.61
C THR A 332 1.54 18.94 15.79
N ASP A 333 2.73 19.13 16.33
CA ASP A 333 2.96 20.10 17.42
C ASP A 333 2.57 21.53 16.99
N GLY A 334 2.90 21.91 15.75
CA GLY A 334 2.54 23.21 15.18
C GLY A 334 1.02 23.39 15.05
N PHE A 335 0.31 22.40 14.55
CA PHE A 335 -1.15 22.42 14.46
C PHE A 335 -1.81 22.50 15.84
N GLN A 336 -1.33 21.69 16.80
CA GLN A 336 -1.85 21.72 18.17
C GLN A 336 -1.63 23.06 18.85
N ALA A 337 -0.45 23.67 18.67
CA ALA A 337 -0.15 24.99 19.21
C ALA A 337 -1.05 26.07 18.58
N ALA A 338 -1.24 26.03 17.26
CA ALA A 338 -2.13 26.96 16.56
C ALA A 338 -3.59 26.80 17.00
N ALA A 339 -4.10 25.57 17.06
CA ALA A 339 -5.46 25.30 17.54
C ALA A 339 -5.68 25.83 18.97
N LYS A 340 -4.73 25.56 19.87
CA LYS A 340 -4.81 26.06 21.25
C LYS A 340 -4.78 27.60 21.35
N ALA A 341 -4.08 28.27 20.43
CA ALA A 341 -3.99 29.74 20.42
C ALA A 341 -5.25 30.42 19.84
N HIS A 342 -6.04 29.71 19.05
CA HIS A 342 -7.22 30.27 18.37
C HIS A 342 -8.56 29.70 18.83
N GLY A 343 -8.58 28.79 19.80
CA GLY A 343 -9.79 28.15 20.36
C GLY A 343 -10.11 26.91 19.57
#